data_90df388c1f44ac3fee2679fbd0b36fd4
#
_entry.id   90df388c1f44ac3fee2679fbd0b36fd4
#
_cell.length_a   1.000
_cell.length_b   1.000
_cell.length_c   1.000
_cell.angle_alpha   90.00
_cell.angle_beta   90.00
_cell.angle_gamma   90.00
#
_symmetry.space_group_name_H-M   'P 1'
#
loop_
_entity.id
_entity.type
_entity.pdbx_description
1 polymer ?
#
loop_
_entity_poly.entity_id
_entity_poly.type
_entity_poly.pdbx_seq_one_letter_code
_entity_poly.pdbx_strand_id
1 'polypeptide(L)'
;MNDGKLKLRQLIDSNDDYKKLEKWYQEEEIYSHFEQRKLDYKEIKEKYYPRTLKEAKIPVYMIEYDKIPIGIIQYQLINSENKKLYNIDYNKSFEIDIFIGELTMQGQGIGEKAVNILSKYLFKEKNAESLVMCPLKDNIPAIKCYEKCGFKINNSFKTKDTIGDLQEYLLMIKEQ
;
A
#
# COMPACT_ATOMS: atom_id res chain seq x y z
N MET A 1 -6.67 3.91 -13.48
CA MET A 1 -7.58 4.71 -12.63
C MET A 1 -7.00 6.12 -12.54
N ASN A 2 -7.81 7.16 -12.62
CA ASN A 2 -7.30 8.54 -12.62
C ASN A 2 -8.28 9.52 -11.94
N ASP A 3 -7.72 10.64 -11.49
CA ASP A 3 -8.45 11.82 -11.00
C ASP A 3 -7.59 13.06 -11.28
N GLY A 4 -7.94 13.79 -12.35
CA GLY A 4 -7.18 14.95 -12.81
C GLY A 4 -5.71 14.59 -13.15
N LYS A 5 -4.78 15.20 -12.41
CA LYS A 5 -3.34 14.99 -12.58
C LYS A 5 -2.83 13.68 -11.99
N LEU A 6 -3.62 13.03 -11.12
CA LEU A 6 -3.25 11.80 -10.44
C LEU A 6 -3.75 10.59 -11.23
N LYS A 7 -2.85 9.65 -11.51
CA LYS A 7 -3.14 8.39 -12.19
C LYS A 7 -2.51 7.22 -11.44
N LEU A 8 -3.27 6.15 -11.29
CA LEU A 8 -2.77 4.85 -10.88
C LEU A 8 -2.55 3.99 -12.12
N ARG A 9 -1.30 3.83 -12.53
CA ARG A 9 -0.86 3.01 -13.66
C ARG A 9 -0.36 1.66 -13.13
N GLN A 10 -0.83 0.57 -13.68
CA GLN A 10 -0.31 -0.75 -13.30
C GLN A 10 1.22 -0.78 -13.47
N LEU A 11 1.92 -1.36 -12.48
CA LEU A 11 3.34 -1.64 -12.56
C LEU A 11 3.61 -2.57 -13.74
N ILE A 12 4.64 -2.31 -14.51
CA ILE A 12 5.05 -3.12 -15.65
C ILE A 12 6.45 -3.72 -15.44
N ASP A 13 6.76 -4.81 -16.15
CA ASP A 13 8.11 -5.38 -16.15
C ASP A 13 9.04 -4.49 -16.97
N SER A 14 9.57 -3.44 -16.32
CA SER A 14 10.50 -2.50 -16.95
C SER A 14 11.62 -2.10 -15.99
N ASN A 15 12.82 -1.89 -16.56
CA ASN A 15 13.96 -1.43 -15.79
C ASN A 15 13.71 -0.05 -15.15
N ASP A 16 12.94 0.82 -15.78
CA ASP A 16 12.66 2.16 -15.28
C ASP A 16 11.79 2.11 -14.02
N ASP A 17 10.74 1.27 -14.03
CA ASP A 17 9.88 1.08 -12.85
C ASP A 17 10.69 0.45 -11.70
N TYR A 18 11.52 -0.56 -11.95
CA TYR A 18 12.35 -1.19 -10.91
C TYR A 18 13.41 -0.25 -10.35
N LYS A 19 14.07 0.56 -11.17
CA LYS A 19 15.02 1.57 -10.70
C LYS A 19 14.36 2.66 -9.84
N LYS A 20 13.12 3.02 -10.17
CA LYS A 20 12.34 3.93 -9.33
C LYS A 20 12.06 3.33 -7.96
N LEU A 21 11.61 2.07 -7.92
CA LEU A 21 11.38 1.35 -6.66
C LEU A 21 12.68 1.23 -5.85
N GLU A 22 13.80 0.80 -6.49
CA GLU A 22 15.10 0.70 -5.84
C GLU A 22 15.50 2.03 -5.20
N LYS A 23 15.42 3.15 -5.94
CA LYS A 23 15.70 4.49 -5.43
C LYS A 23 14.91 4.77 -4.15
N TRP A 24 13.59 4.53 -4.16
CA TRP A 24 12.73 4.81 -3.01
C TRP A 24 13.01 3.90 -1.82
N TYR A 25 13.38 2.65 -2.06
CA TYR A 25 13.77 1.72 -0.99
C TYR A 25 15.17 2.00 -0.39
N GLN A 26 15.89 3.03 -0.85
CA GLN A 26 17.08 3.54 -0.17
C GLN A 26 16.75 4.64 0.85
N GLU A 27 15.56 5.27 0.76
CA GLU A 27 15.13 6.32 1.66
C GLU A 27 14.61 5.72 2.99
N GLU A 28 15.14 6.22 4.12
CA GLU A 28 14.78 5.71 5.45
C GLU A 28 13.29 5.89 5.75
N GLU A 29 12.71 7.01 5.36
CA GLU A 29 11.30 7.32 5.49
C GLU A 29 10.38 6.33 4.76
N ILE A 30 10.92 5.57 3.81
CA ILE A 30 10.18 4.55 3.07
C ILE A 30 10.45 3.17 3.65
N TYR A 31 11.73 2.75 3.69
CA TYR A 31 12.01 1.37 4.08
C TYR A 31 11.67 1.07 5.54
N SER A 32 11.83 2.03 6.47
CA SER A 32 11.51 1.83 7.89
C SER A 32 10.04 1.50 8.16
N HIS A 33 9.12 1.94 7.29
CA HIS A 33 7.69 1.69 7.42
C HIS A 33 7.15 0.60 6.49
N PHE A 34 7.98 0.10 5.56
CA PHE A 34 7.50 -0.83 4.53
C PHE A 34 8.20 -2.19 4.56
N GLU A 35 9.54 -2.22 4.56
CA GLU A 35 10.34 -3.47 4.56
C GLU A 35 11.31 -3.55 5.72
N GLN A 36 11.42 -2.51 6.52
CA GLN A 36 12.36 -2.33 7.65
C GLN A 36 13.84 -2.50 7.24
N ARG A 37 14.12 -2.57 5.95
CA ARG A 37 15.47 -2.63 5.36
C ARG A 37 15.49 -2.11 3.94
N LYS A 38 16.67 -1.73 3.49
CA LYS A 38 16.90 -1.40 2.08
C LYS A 38 16.79 -2.63 1.21
N LEU A 39 16.31 -2.44 -0.02
CA LEU A 39 16.29 -3.47 -1.06
C LEU A 39 17.18 -3.03 -2.21
N ASP A 40 18.00 -3.95 -2.74
CA ASP A 40 18.75 -3.72 -3.97
C ASP A 40 17.89 -4.01 -5.22
N TYR A 41 18.43 -3.71 -6.39
CA TYR A 41 17.73 -3.88 -7.66
C TYR A 41 17.28 -5.33 -7.91
N LYS A 42 18.10 -6.31 -7.53
CA LYS A 42 17.77 -7.73 -7.71
C LYS A 42 16.60 -8.13 -6.84
N GLU A 43 16.63 -7.76 -5.57
CA GLU A 43 15.54 -8.00 -4.60
C GLU A 43 14.25 -7.29 -5.02
N ILE A 44 14.35 -6.05 -5.49
CA ILE A 44 13.20 -5.32 -6.07
C ILE A 44 12.60 -6.10 -7.24
N LYS A 45 13.41 -6.56 -8.18
CA LYS A 45 12.93 -7.32 -9.32
C LYS A 45 12.30 -8.64 -8.92
N GLU A 46 12.93 -9.40 -8.03
CA GLU A 46 12.38 -10.66 -7.50
C GLU A 46 11.04 -10.45 -6.80
N LYS A 47 10.91 -9.39 -6.00
CA LYS A 47 9.68 -9.07 -5.27
C LYS A 47 8.57 -8.60 -6.19
N TYR A 48 8.86 -7.71 -7.14
CA TYR A 48 7.85 -6.99 -7.90
C TYR A 48 7.52 -7.62 -9.26
N TYR A 49 8.42 -8.40 -9.88
CA TYR A 49 8.12 -9.07 -11.13
C TYR A 49 6.84 -9.91 -11.10
N PRO A 50 6.57 -10.77 -10.10
CA PRO A 50 5.30 -11.51 -10.05
C PRO A 50 4.06 -10.62 -9.94
N ARG A 51 4.23 -9.37 -9.50
CA ARG A 51 3.16 -8.37 -9.33
C ARG A 51 2.86 -7.57 -10.60
N THR A 52 3.69 -7.72 -11.66
CA THR A 52 3.44 -7.12 -12.98
C THR A 52 2.56 -8.01 -13.87
N LEU A 53 2.37 -9.27 -13.49
CA LEU A 53 1.62 -10.25 -14.27
C LEU A 53 0.12 -9.93 -14.25
N LYS A 54 -0.59 -10.34 -15.30
CA LYS A 54 -2.04 -10.09 -15.47
C LYS A 54 -2.88 -10.60 -14.30
N GLU A 55 -2.49 -11.74 -13.72
CA GLU A 55 -3.21 -12.37 -12.60
C GLU A 55 -2.40 -12.31 -11.30
N ALA A 56 -1.73 -11.19 -11.08
CA ALA A 56 -0.98 -10.98 -9.86
C ALA A 56 -1.88 -11.09 -8.62
N LYS A 57 -1.43 -11.84 -7.61
CA LYS A 57 -2.13 -11.92 -6.31
C LYS A 57 -2.08 -10.58 -5.57
N ILE A 58 -1.04 -9.80 -5.80
CA ILE A 58 -0.81 -8.46 -5.23
C ILE A 58 -0.58 -7.49 -6.39
N PRO A 59 -1.64 -6.99 -7.05
CA PRO A 59 -1.50 -5.98 -8.09
C PRO A 59 -0.92 -4.70 -7.53
N VAL A 60 0.11 -4.17 -8.17
CA VAL A 60 0.79 -2.92 -7.81
C VAL A 60 0.55 -1.87 -8.87
N TYR A 61 0.30 -0.65 -8.42
CA TYR A 61 0.14 0.51 -9.28
C TYR A 61 1.17 1.57 -8.92
N MET A 62 1.85 2.09 -9.94
CA MET A 62 2.61 3.32 -9.83
C MET A 62 1.64 4.49 -9.63
N ILE A 63 1.88 5.30 -8.64
CA ILE A 63 1.21 6.58 -8.44
C ILE A 63 1.93 7.60 -9.30
N GLU A 64 1.27 8.07 -10.36
CA GLU A 64 1.79 9.11 -11.25
C GLU A 64 1.09 10.44 -10.97
N TYR A 65 1.87 11.50 -10.80
CA TYR A 65 1.37 12.87 -10.72
C TYR A 65 1.95 13.70 -11.88
N ASP A 66 1.09 14.29 -12.72
CA ASP A 66 1.51 14.91 -13.99
C ASP A 66 2.42 14.00 -14.85
N LYS A 67 2.09 12.70 -14.93
CA LYS A 67 2.84 11.66 -15.65
C LYS A 67 4.21 11.27 -15.01
N ILE A 68 4.56 11.82 -13.88
CA ILE A 68 5.79 11.52 -13.15
C ILE A 68 5.48 10.48 -12.08
N PRO A 69 6.14 9.30 -12.07
CA PRO A 69 6.01 8.31 -11.00
C PRO A 69 6.55 8.87 -9.68
N ILE A 70 5.72 8.84 -8.63
CA ILE A 70 6.04 9.42 -7.33
C ILE A 70 5.86 8.47 -6.14
N GLY A 71 5.37 7.27 -6.37
CA GLY A 71 5.15 6.27 -5.32
C GLY A 71 4.43 5.05 -5.87
N ILE A 72 4.03 4.15 -4.98
CA ILE A 72 3.20 2.99 -5.31
C ILE A 72 2.02 2.84 -4.38
N ILE A 73 1.00 2.16 -4.88
CA ILE A 73 -0.12 1.63 -4.10
C ILE A 73 -0.42 0.21 -4.58
N GLN A 74 -0.68 -0.69 -3.66
CA GLN A 74 -1.00 -2.09 -3.96
C GLN A 74 -2.16 -2.58 -3.12
N TYR A 75 -2.73 -3.72 -3.50
CA TYR A 75 -3.75 -4.38 -2.70
C TYR A 75 -3.63 -5.90 -2.80
N GLN A 76 -4.14 -6.58 -1.80
CA GLN A 76 -4.26 -8.04 -1.80
C GLN A 76 -5.57 -8.48 -1.15
N LEU A 77 -6.11 -9.60 -1.60
CA LEU A 77 -7.23 -10.25 -0.90
C LEU A 77 -6.72 -10.81 0.42
N ILE A 78 -7.40 -10.47 1.52
CA ILE A 78 -7.03 -10.95 2.85
C ILE A 78 -7.31 -12.45 2.93
N ASN A 79 -6.28 -13.23 3.23
CA ASN A 79 -6.38 -14.68 3.39
C ASN A 79 -6.98 -15.08 4.74
N SER A 80 -7.27 -16.37 4.93
CA SER A 80 -7.87 -16.90 6.16
C SER A 80 -7.00 -16.73 7.42
N GLU A 81 -5.68 -16.71 7.27
CA GLU A 81 -4.74 -16.51 8.37
C GLU A 81 -4.79 -15.05 8.85
N ASN A 82 -4.69 -14.09 7.93
CA ASN A 82 -4.79 -12.68 8.25
C ASN A 82 -6.18 -12.31 8.77
N LYS A 83 -7.26 -12.93 8.28
CA LYS A 83 -8.60 -12.75 8.86
C LYS A 83 -8.64 -13.11 10.33
N LYS A 84 -8.01 -14.23 10.72
CA LYS A 84 -7.91 -14.64 12.13
C LYS A 84 -7.06 -13.66 12.95
N LEU A 85 -5.90 -13.25 12.41
CA LEU A 85 -5.03 -12.28 13.08
C LEU A 85 -5.73 -10.94 13.31
N TYR A 86 -6.47 -10.47 12.31
CA TYR A 86 -7.20 -9.20 12.36
C TYR A 86 -8.54 -9.31 13.10
N ASN A 87 -9.00 -10.52 13.41
CA ASN A 87 -10.31 -10.78 13.99
C ASN A 87 -11.46 -10.12 13.20
N ILE A 88 -11.47 -10.34 11.88
CA ILE A 88 -12.48 -9.83 10.94
C ILE A 88 -13.22 -10.97 10.27
N ASP A 89 -14.53 -10.79 10.04
CA ASP A 89 -15.43 -11.81 9.46
C ASP A 89 -16.14 -11.29 8.19
N TYR A 90 -15.40 -10.62 7.33
CA TYR A 90 -15.90 -10.24 6.01
C TYR A 90 -15.52 -11.31 4.99
N ASN A 91 -16.44 -11.67 4.08
CA ASN A 91 -16.12 -12.63 3.03
C ASN A 91 -15.05 -12.12 2.08
N LYS A 92 -15.14 -10.85 1.70
CA LYS A 92 -14.26 -10.23 0.71
C LYS A 92 -13.66 -8.91 1.18
N SER A 93 -12.53 -9.01 1.85
CA SER A 93 -11.76 -7.88 2.34
C SER A 93 -10.44 -7.76 1.60
N PHE A 94 -10.03 -6.54 1.30
CA PHE A 94 -8.72 -6.26 0.71
C PHE A 94 -7.87 -5.41 1.63
N GLU A 95 -6.62 -5.78 1.77
CA GLU A 95 -5.59 -4.98 2.42
C GLU A 95 -4.93 -4.08 1.38
N ILE A 96 -4.68 -2.83 1.75
CA ILE A 96 -4.06 -1.81 0.91
C ILE A 96 -2.78 -1.35 1.56
N ASP A 97 -1.69 -1.28 0.77
CA ASP A 97 -0.42 -0.68 1.16
C ASP A 97 -0.08 0.45 0.20
N ILE A 98 0.50 1.52 0.72
CA ILE A 98 0.88 2.71 -0.05
C ILE A 98 2.11 3.38 0.52
N PHE A 99 2.98 3.88 -0.36
CA PHE A 99 3.92 4.93 -0.02
C PHE A 99 4.08 5.96 -1.15
N ILE A 100 4.37 7.20 -0.76
CA ILE A 100 4.83 8.25 -1.68
C ILE A 100 6.36 8.28 -1.57
N GLY A 101 7.04 7.82 -2.63
CA GLY A 101 8.49 7.63 -2.67
C GLY A 101 9.27 8.90 -2.97
N GLU A 102 8.67 9.88 -3.67
CA GLU A 102 9.28 11.21 -3.84
C GLU A 102 8.94 12.05 -2.60
N LEU A 103 9.91 12.19 -1.67
CA LEU A 103 9.70 12.79 -0.34
C LEU A 103 9.13 14.22 -0.41
N THR A 104 9.56 15.00 -1.42
CA THR A 104 9.04 16.36 -1.65
C THR A 104 7.57 16.41 -2.01
N MET A 105 6.97 15.29 -2.41
CA MET A 105 5.54 15.16 -2.76
C MET A 105 4.68 14.66 -1.59
N GLN A 106 5.29 14.31 -0.47
CA GLN A 106 4.59 13.93 0.74
C GLN A 106 3.86 15.12 1.39
N GLY A 107 2.85 14.85 2.19
CA GLY A 107 2.10 15.89 2.92
C GLY A 107 1.17 16.76 2.05
N GLN A 108 1.08 16.52 0.74
CA GLN A 108 0.29 17.31 -0.21
C GLN A 108 -1.10 16.71 -0.52
N GLY A 109 -1.58 15.76 0.28
CA GLY A 109 -2.87 15.09 0.08
C GLY A 109 -2.89 14.07 -1.07
N ILE A 110 -1.74 13.77 -1.69
CA ILE A 110 -1.67 12.84 -2.83
C ILE A 110 -1.97 11.41 -2.38
N GLY A 111 -1.44 10.99 -1.22
CA GLY A 111 -1.72 9.67 -0.64
C GLY A 111 -3.22 9.47 -0.41
N GLU A 112 -3.90 10.45 0.17
CA GLU A 112 -5.35 10.45 0.38
C GLU A 112 -6.11 10.25 -0.95
N LYS A 113 -5.76 11.00 -1.99
CA LYS A 113 -6.38 10.86 -3.31
C LYS A 113 -6.14 9.47 -3.90
N ALA A 114 -4.92 8.95 -3.82
CA ALA A 114 -4.57 7.62 -4.34
C ALA A 114 -5.35 6.51 -3.63
N VAL A 115 -5.44 6.55 -2.30
CA VAL A 115 -6.23 5.61 -1.50
C VAL A 115 -7.72 5.69 -1.86
N ASN A 116 -8.27 6.89 -2.02
CA ASN A 116 -9.67 7.07 -2.40
C ASN A 116 -9.98 6.54 -3.80
N ILE A 117 -9.09 6.73 -4.78
CA ILE A 117 -9.23 6.17 -6.14
C ILE A 117 -9.24 4.64 -6.09
N LEU A 118 -8.28 4.02 -5.37
CA LEU A 118 -8.20 2.58 -5.25
C LEU A 118 -9.38 2.01 -4.46
N SER A 119 -9.80 2.66 -3.38
CA SER A 119 -10.97 2.25 -2.58
C SER A 119 -12.24 2.18 -3.43
N LYS A 120 -12.52 3.22 -4.22
CA LYS A 120 -13.66 3.23 -5.15
C LYS A 120 -13.61 2.06 -6.14
N TYR A 121 -12.44 1.78 -6.69
CA TYR A 121 -12.24 0.63 -7.59
C TYR A 121 -12.50 -0.71 -6.89
N LEU A 122 -11.97 -0.90 -5.68
CA LEU A 122 -12.14 -2.16 -4.95
C LEU A 122 -13.59 -2.40 -4.54
N PHE A 123 -14.29 -1.38 -4.07
CA PHE A 123 -15.72 -1.51 -3.75
C PHE A 123 -16.55 -1.78 -5.01
N LYS A 124 -16.36 -1.00 -6.06
CA LYS A 124 -17.21 -1.04 -7.25
C LYS A 124 -16.92 -2.22 -8.17
N GLU A 125 -15.64 -2.46 -8.49
CA GLU A 125 -15.23 -3.43 -9.51
C GLU A 125 -14.81 -4.79 -8.91
N LYS A 126 -14.38 -4.81 -7.65
CA LYS A 126 -14.00 -6.03 -6.96
C LYS A 126 -15.05 -6.53 -5.96
N ASN A 127 -16.14 -5.78 -5.77
CA ASN A 127 -17.19 -6.08 -4.78
C ASN A 127 -16.59 -6.34 -3.38
N ALA A 128 -15.68 -5.47 -2.94
CA ALA A 128 -15.15 -5.52 -1.59
C ALA A 128 -16.26 -5.23 -0.57
N GLU A 129 -16.29 -5.97 0.53
CA GLU A 129 -17.14 -5.67 1.68
C GLU A 129 -16.45 -4.70 2.63
N SER A 130 -15.13 -4.86 2.77
CA SER A 130 -14.30 -3.96 3.56
C SER A 130 -12.91 -3.81 2.98
N LEU A 131 -12.26 -2.71 3.36
CA LEU A 131 -10.85 -2.42 3.07
C LEU A 131 -10.10 -2.28 4.38
N VAL A 132 -8.87 -2.74 4.39
CA VAL A 132 -8.00 -2.76 5.57
C VAL A 132 -6.69 -2.06 5.26
N MET A 133 -6.20 -1.29 6.22
CA MET A 133 -4.85 -0.73 6.23
C MET A 133 -4.22 -0.99 7.61
N CYS A 134 -2.95 -1.39 7.60
CA CYS A 134 -2.22 -1.79 8.81
C CYS A 134 -0.96 -0.93 9.00
N PRO A 135 -1.08 0.37 9.33
CA PRO A 135 0.10 1.18 9.62
C PRO A 135 0.76 0.76 10.93
N LEU A 136 2.09 0.96 11.03
CA LEU A 136 2.77 0.94 12.31
C LEU A 136 2.09 1.95 13.25
N LYS A 137 1.98 1.61 14.53
CA LYS A 137 1.26 2.42 15.53
C LYS A 137 1.85 3.82 15.72
N ASP A 138 3.13 3.99 15.46
CA ASP A 138 3.86 5.26 15.54
C ASP A 138 3.89 6.04 14.22
N ASN A 139 3.38 5.46 13.13
CA ASN A 139 3.29 6.16 11.83
C ASN A 139 2.08 7.11 11.81
N ILE A 140 2.14 8.17 12.62
CA ILE A 140 1.07 9.16 12.76
C ILE A 140 0.66 9.82 11.43
N PRO A 141 1.59 10.17 10.51
CA PRO A 141 1.20 10.71 9.20
C PRO A 141 0.31 9.77 8.38
N ALA A 142 0.62 8.47 8.33
CA ALA A 142 -0.16 7.47 7.63
C ALA A 142 -1.55 7.30 8.28
N ILE A 143 -1.61 7.17 9.60
CA ILE A 143 -2.86 7.04 10.36
C ILE A 143 -3.81 8.19 10.04
N LYS A 144 -3.34 9.45 10.14
CA LYS A 144 -4.14 10.64 9.82
C LYS A 144 -4.60 10.67 8.36
N CYS A 145 -3.76 10.20 7.43
CA CYS A 145 -4.13 10.08 6.03
C CYS A 145 -5.29 9.10 5.84
N TYR A 146 -5.21 7.93 6.49
CA TYR A 146 -6.23 6.88 6.36
C TYR A 146 -7.55 7.26 7.05
N GLU A 147 -7.50 7.96 8.19
CA GLU A 147 -8.69 8.53 8.82
C GLU A 147 -9.43 9.49 7.88
N LYS A 148 -8.72 10.38 7.17
CA LYS A 148 -9.32 11.26 6.15
C LYS A 148 -9.93 10.49 4.97
N CYS A 149 -9.40 9.29 4.67
CA CYS A 149 -9.98 8.40 3.68
C CYS A 149 -11.20 7.62 4.18
N GLY A 150 -11.60 7.80 5.44
CA GLY A 150 -12.76 7.14 6.06
C GLY A 150 -12.46 5.78 6.70
N PHE A 151 -11.17 5.43 6.87
CA PHE A 151 -10.79 4.29 7.69
C PHE A 151 -10.91 4.63 9.17
N LYS A 152 -11.37 3.67 9.98
CA LYS A 152 -11.47 3.80 11.43
C LYS A 152 -10.57 2.78 12.10
N ILE A 153 -9.92 3.18 13.18
CA ILE A 153 -9.16 2.25 14.02
C ILE A 153 -10.14 1.25 14.64
N ASN A 154 -9.92 -0.03 14.37
CA ASN A 154 -10.71 -1.13 14.92
C ASN A 154 -10.02 -1.73 16.14
N ASN A 155 -8.74 -2.14 15.99
CA ASN A 155 -7.91 -2.67 17.07
C ASN A 155 -6.43 -2.46 16.79
N SER A 156 -5.56 -3.03 17.63
CA SER A 156 -4.13 -3.18 17.34
C SER A 156 -3.71 -4.65 17.48
N PHE A 157 -2.64 -5.01 16.79
CA PHE A 157 -2.05 -6.35 16.89
C PHE A 157 -0.53 -6.27 16.81
N LYS A 158 0.14 -7.32 17.30
CA LYS A 158 1.59 -7.43 17.23
C LYS A 158 1.98 -8.59 16.33
N THR A 159 2.91 -8.34 15.43
CA THR A 159 3.50 -9.36 14.58
C THR A 159 4.97 -9.04 14.32
N LYS A 160 5.73 -10.06 13.90
CA LYS A 160 7.09 -9.83 13.44
C LYS A 160 7.09 -9.15 12.09
N ASP A 161 7.94 -8.17 11.93
CA ASP A 161 8.21 -7.52 10.65
C ASP A 161 9.11 -8.39 9.74
N THR A 162 9.53 -7.83 8.61
CA THR A 162 10.33 -8.56 7.60
C THR A 162 11.75 -8.93 8.07
N ILE A 163 12.27 -8.26 9.10
CA ILE A 163 13.58 -8.54 9.70
C ILE A 163 13.48 -9.33 11.01
N GLY A 164 12.25 -9.64 11.45
CA GLY A 164 11.98 -10.50 12.61
C GLY A 164 11.75 -9.76 13.92
N ASP A 165 11.72 -8.43 13.92
CA ASP A 165 11.45 -7.60 15.08
C ASP A 165 9.95 -7.52 15.36
N LEU A 166 9.56 -7.55 16.64
CA LEU A 166 8.17 -7.46 17.05
C LEU A 166 7.69 -6.01 16.94
N GLN A 167 6.74 -5.78 16.05
CA GLN A 167 6.13 -4.47 15.81
C GLN A 167 4.66 -4.45 16.22
N GLU A 168 4.15 -3.28 16.58
CA GLU A 168 2.74 -3.05 16.85
C GLU A 168 2.08 -2.26 15.71
N TYR A 169 1.04 -2.84 15.14
CA TYR A 169 0.27 -2.26 14.03
C TYR A 169 -1.12 -1.89 14.50
N LEU A 170 -1.67 -0.82 13.94
CA LEU A 170 -3.10 -0.53 14.05
C LEU A 170 -3.84 -1.24 12.90
N LEU A 171 -4.95 -1.88 13.22
CA LEU A 171 -5.90 -2.35 12.22
C LEU A 171 -6.91 -1.24 11.96
N MET A 172 -6.90 -0.69 10.75
CA MET A 172 -7.84 0.33 10.33
C MET A 172 -8.75 -0.23 9.23
N ILE A 173 -10.07 -0.08 9.40
CA ILE A 173 -11.07 -0.67 8.52
C ILE A 173 -11.96 0.43 7.92
N LYS A 174 -12.28 0.27 6.64
CA LYS A 174 -13.30 1.03 5.93
C LYS A 174 -14.28 0.05 5.31
N GLU A 175 -15.55 0.18 5.66
CA GLU A 175 -16.68 -0.56 5.06
C GLU A 175 -17.24 0.19 3.85
N GLN A 176 -18.00 -0.55 3.02
CA GLN A 176 -18.66 0.02 1.83
C GLN A 176 -19.75 1.02 2.21
#